data_3c6ab3503f3f73bcccfcff5d9947ff05
#
_entry.id   3c6ab3503f3f73bcccfcff5d9947ff05
#
_cell.length_a   1.000
_cell.length_b   1.000
_cell.length_c   1.000
_cell.angle_alpha   90.00
_cell.angle_beta   90.00
_cell.angle_gamma   90.00
#
_symmetry.space_group_name_H-M   'P 1'
#
loop_
_entity.id
_entity.type
_entity.pdbx_description
1 polymer ?
#
loop_
_entity_poly.entity_id
_entity_poly.type
_entity_poly.pdbx_seq_one_letter_code
_entity_poly.pdbx_strand_id
1 'polypeptide(L)'
;MNNFMTESILNNSIKQRFVKDYRLPINLFNEPYFDYFLNLYDPHYQSRDKFQLLLNTLAPLNNSEEFFGLSHSLTSQIKELISNSKSYKDFNNVDLNTNFKSKNIVASQNIYIEPNLNKELISIDLSKANFNIFRLFGLQEELNTPTYESLLKKFTNDDYFLQSKMIRQVIFGDLNPARQQKIQKFIINEFCDKLQNEGLKLSSASSDEIIIENSHLNIQEIQKILLQTPKEFHFFKIEPFSLTKIGNEHSFFVKESILDNGQSKIEFKNVPSHFFAL
;
A
#
# COMPACT_ATOMS: atom_id res chain seq x y z
N MET A 1 29.20 4.30 22.24
CA MET A 1 29.06 2.84 22.49
C MET A 1 27.89 2.21 21.71
N ASN A 2 26.77 2.90 21.47
CA ASN A 2 25.60 2.32 20.81
C ASN A 2 25.75 1.97 19.31
N ASN A 3 26.60 2.67 18.55
CA ASN A 3 26.73 2.41 17.10
C ASN A 3 27.30 1.01 16.77
N PHE A 4 28.27 0.52 17.52
CA PHE A 4 28.88 -0.79 17.26
C PHE A 4 27.91 -1.98 17.48
N MET A 5 27.03 -1.88 18.46
CA MET A 5 26.03 -2.96 18.73
C MET A 5 24.95 -2.99 17.66
N THR A 6 24.49 -1.83 17.19
CA THR A 6 23.45 -1.76 16.15
C THR A 6 23.96 -2.30 14.81
N GLU A 7 25.24 -2.05 14.46
CA GLU A 7 25.88 -2.61 13.26
C GLU A 7 25.98 -4.14 13.28
N SER A 8 26.18 -4.73 14.44
CA SER A 8 26.24 -6.20 14.58
C SER A 8 24.87 -6.87 14.39
N ILE A 9 23.78 -6.17 14.71
CA ILE A 9 22.40 -6.66 14.55
C ILE A 9 21.89 -6.45 13.12
N LEU A 10 22.35 -5.40 12.44
CA LEU A 10 21.93 -5.02 11.08
C LEU A 10 22.49 -5.96 10.02
N ASN A 11 21.99 -7.17 9.99
CA ASN A 11 22.35 -8.18 8.98
C ASN A 11 21.49 -8.05 7.70
N ASN A 12 21.84 -8.83 6.67
CA ASN A 12 21.14 -8.80 5.39
C ASN A 12 19.64 -9.15 5.52
N SER A 13 19.25 -10.01 6.46
CA SER A 13 17.84 -10.36 6.67
C SER A 13 17.02 -9.16 7.17
N ILE A 14 17.59 -8.35 8.06
CA ILE A 14 16.97 -7.11 8.53
C ILE A 14 16.92 -6.06 7.42
N LYS A 15 18.01 -5.88 6.64
CA LYS A 15 18.03 -4.98 5.47
C LYS A 15 16.97 -5.39 4.43
N GLN A 16 16.84 -6.69 4.14
CA GLN A 16 15.78 -7.20 3.25
C GLN A 16 14.39 -6.93 3.80
N ARG A 17 14.18 -7.12 5.09
CA ARG A 17 12.91 -6.82 5.75
C ARG A 17 12.57 -5.33 5.63
N PHE A 18 13.51 -4.45 5.93
CA PHE A 18 13.37 -3.00 5.79
C PHE A 18 12.95 -2.59 4.36
N VAL A 19 13.64 -3.11 3.35
CA VAL A 19 13.34 -2.84 1.95
C VAL A 19 11.91 -3.27 1.59
N LYS A 20 11.47 -4.44 2.07
CA LYS A 20 10.09 -4.92 1.88
C LYS A 20 9.06 -4.08 2.62
N ASP A 21 9.36 -3.67 3.86
CA ASP A 21 8.46 -2.86 4.69
C ASP A 21 8.12 -1.52 4.02
N TYR A 22 9.09 -0.90 3.36
CA TYR A 22 8.93 0.39 2.69
C TYR A 22 8.84 0.31 1.16
N ARG A 23 8.90 -0.89 0.58
CA ARG A 23 8.90 -1.14 -0.87
C ARG A 23 9.96 -0.35 -1.61
N LEU A 24 11.17 -0.33 -1.06
CA LEU A 24 12.30 0.31 -1.72
C LEU A 24 12.80 -0.56 -2.88
N PRO A 25 13.22 0.05 -4.01
CA PRO A 25 13.79 -0.70 -5.12
C PRO A 25 15.28 -1.00 -4.88
N ILE A 26 15.60 -1.71 -3.80
CA ILE A 26 16.97 -2.09 -3.39
C ILE A 26 17.03 -3.60 -3.30
N ASN A 27 18.04 -4.21 -3.92
CA ASN A 27 18.30 -5.65 -3.87
C ASN A 27 19.75 -6.04 -3.57
N LEU A 28 20.63 -5.05 -3.37
CA LEU A 28 22.00 -5.24 -2.88
C LEU A 28 22.09 -4.80 -1.43
N PHE A 29 22.43 -5.73 -0.54
CA PHE A 29 22.41 -5.53 0.91
C PHE A 29 23.80 -5.43 1.55
N ASN A 30 24.87 -5.73 0.78
CA ASN A 30 26.23 -5.61 1.24
C ASN A 30 26.73 -4.16 1.12
N GLU A 31 27.52 -3.72 2.08
CA GLU A 31 28.20 -2.44 1.97
C GLU A 31 29.33 -2.47 0.91
N PRO A 32 29.60 -1.36 0.20
CA PRO A 32 28.97 -0.03 0.35
C PRO A 32 27.68 0.14 -0.46
N TYR A 33 27.22 -0.88 -1.18
CA TYR A 33 26.12 -0.77 -2.13
C TYR A 33 24.77 -0.43 -1.46
N PHE A 34 24.49 -1.01 -0.31
CA PHE A 34 23.25 -0.73 0.40
C PHE A 34 23.15 0.75 0.79
N ASP A 35 24.23 1.30 1.34
CA ASP A 35 24.31 2.71 1.70
C ASP A 35 24.20 3.64 0.47
N TYR A 36 24.85 3.28 -0.62
CA TYR A 36 24.73 3.99 -1.89
C TYR A 36 23.29 4.06 -2.39
N PHE A 37 22.56 2.95 -2.39
CA PHE A 37 21.17 2.92 -2.85
C PHE A 37 20.21 3.64 -1.89
N LEU A 38 20.46 3.62 -0.59
CA LEU A 38 19.70 4.44 0.36
C LEU A 38 19.79 5.92 0.00
N ASN A 39 21.00 6.42 -0.34
CA ASN A 39 21.19 7.81 -0.77
C ASN A 39 20.54 8.08 -2.13
N LEU A 40 20.72 7.18 -3.10
CA LEU A 40 20.19 7.34 -4.45
C LEU A 40 18.67 7.49 -4.45
N TYR A 41 17.96 6.70 -3.62
CA TYR A 41 16.50 6.70 -3.57
C TYR A 41 15.90 7.65 -2.54
N ASP A 42 16.73 8.34 -1.74
CA ASP A 42 16.25 9.22 -0.68
C ASP A 42 15.33 10.34 -1.17
N PRO A 43 15.60 11.05 -2.28
CA PRO A 43 14.74 12.12 -2.77
C PRO A 43 13.30 11.70 -3.08
N HIS A 44 13.09 10.43 -3.45
CA HIS A 44 11.78 9.91 -3.87
C HIS A 44 11.09 9.03 -2.81
N TYR A 45 11.88 8.43 -1.91
CA TYR A 45 11.37 7.43 -0.97
C TYR A 45 11.58 7.81 0.49
N GLN A 46 12.31 8.90 0.79
CA GLN A 46 12.73 9.25 2.16
C GLN A 46 13.41 8.04 2.84
N SER A 47 14.27 7.36 2.10
CA SER A 47 14.87 6.09 2.52
C SER A 47 15.78 6.25 3.73
N ARG A 48 16.46 7.39 3.88
CA ARG A 48 17.33 7.70 5.01
C ARG A 48 16.54 7.90 6.31
N ASP A 49 15.48 8.68 6.27
CA ASP A 49 14.62 8.89 7.43
C ASP A 49 13.99 7.57 7.89
N LYS A 50 13.48 6.78 6.95
CA LYS A 50 12.94 5.45 7.23
C LYS A 50 13.97 4.48 7.79
N PHE A 51 15.21 4.55 7.26
CA PHE A 51 16.31 3.73 7.77
C PHE A 51 16.69 4.14 9.19
N GLN A 52 16.64 5.44 9.51
CA GLN A 52 16.86 5.92 10.87
C GLN A 52 15.80 5.37 11.84
N LEU A 53 14.53 5.25 11.42
CA LEU A 53 13.50 4.60 12.25
C LEU A 53 13.86 3.15 12.56
N LEU A 54 14.33 2.39 11.55
CA LEU A 54 14.82 1.03 11.79
C LEU A 54 15.97 1.01 12.80
N LEU A 55 16.99 1.86 12.65
CA LEU A 55 18.12 1.92 13.57
C LEU A 55 17.68 2.23 15.00
N ASN A 56 16.71 3.12 15.17
CA ASN A 56 16.13 3.43 16.48
C ASN A 56 15.43 2.22 17.10
N THR A 57 14.71 1.44 16.30
CA THR A 57 14.06 0.19 16.72
C THR A 57 15.09 -0.87 17.13
N LEU A 58 16.21 -0.96 16.41
CA LEU A 58 17.26 -1.95 16.69
C LEU A 58 18.13 -1.58 17.90
N ALA A 59 18.26 -0.30 18.22
CA ALA A 59 19.19 0.21 19.24
C ALA A 59 19.04 -0.44 20.63
N PRO A 60 17.81 -0.76 21.14
CA PRO A 60 17.63 -1.42 22.43
C PRO A 60 17.74 -2.95 22.38
N LEU A 61 17.88 -3.56 21.18
CA LEU A 61 17.86 -5.01 20.99
C LEU A 61 19.29 -5.62 21.06
N ASN A 62 19.37 -6.91 21.37
CA ASN A 62 20.63 -7.61 21.46
C ASN A 62 20.99 -8.39 20.20
N ASN A 63 19.96 -8.79 19.42
CA ASN A 63 20.14 -9.62 18.20
C ASN A 63 18.98 -9.46 17.24
N SER A 64 19.12 -10.02 16.03
CA SER A 64 18.09 -9.97 14.99
C SER A 64 16.84 -10.77 15.31
N GLU A 65 16.97 -11.84 16.11
CA GLU A 65 15.85 -12.68 16.52
C GLU A 65 14.85 -11.91 17.39
N GLU A 66 15.32 -11.01 18.25
CA GLU A 66 14.46 -10.11 19.05
C GLU A 66 13.63 -9.20 18.15
N PHE A 67 14.22 -8.62 17.10
CA PHE A 67 13.48 -7.79 16.14
C PHE A 67 12.35 -8.56 15.44
N PHE A 68 12.65 -9.77 14.95
CA PHE A 68 11.65 -10.62 14.32
C PHE A 68 10.61 -11.10 15.31
N GLY A 69 11.01 -11.40 16.54
CA GLY A 69 10.13 -11.76 17.66
C GLY A 69 9.13 -10.65 18.00
N LEU A 70 9.59 -9.41 18.10
CA LEU A 70 8.72 -8.24 18.30
C LEU A 70 7.70 -8.10 17.16
N SER A 71 8.15 -8.17 15.91
CA SER A 71 7.27 -8.11 14.74
C SER A 71 6.23 -9.23 14.73
N HIS A 72 6.62 -10.46 15.08
CA HIS A 72 5.71 -11.60 15.15
C HIS A 72 4.70 -11.45 16.29
N SER A 73 5.15 -11.08 17.48
CA SER A 73 4.30 -10.84 18.64
C SER A 73 3.25 -9.76 18.35
N LEU A 74 3.67 -8.63 17.78
CA LEU A 74 2.79 -7.53 17.38
C LEU A 74 1.71 -8.00 16.41
N THR A 75 2.09 -8.68 15.34
CA THR A 75 1.13 -9.15 14.33
C THR A 75 0.17 -10.20 14.87
N SER A 76 0.64 -11.09 15.74
CA SER A 76 -0.18 -12.14 16.37
C SER A 76 -1.22 -11.57 17.32
N GLN A 77 -0.83 -10.64 18.19
CA GLN A 77 -1.74 -10.00 19.14
C GLN A 77 -2.86 -9.22 18.41
N ILE A 78 -2.52 -8.51 17.33
CA ILE A 78 -3.51 -7.76 16.55
C ILE A 78 -4.46 -8.70 15.81
N LYS A 79 -3.94 -9.78 15.21
CA LYS A 79 -4.77 -10.80 14.56
C LYS A 79 -5.73 -11.46 15.55
N GLU A 80 -5.27 -11.78 16.73
CA GLU A 80 -6.09 -12.35 17.80
C GLU A 80 -7.22 -11.38 18.22
N LEU A 81 -6.88 -10.10 18.46
CA LEU A 81 -7.87 -9.08 18.78
C LEU A 81 -8.96 -8.98 17.72
N ILE A 82 -8.57 -8.89 16.43
CA ILE A 82 -9.52 -8.78 15.31
C ILE A 82 -10.35 -10.06 15.19
N SER A 83 -9.72 -11.24 15.24
CA SER A 83 -10.40 -12.53 15.05
C SER A 83 -11.44 -12.81 16.11
N ASN A 84 -11.25 -12.30 17.33
CA ASN A 84 -12.20 -12.44 18.43
C ASN A 84 -13.34 -11.40 18.40
N SER A 85 -13.23 -10.35 17.56
CA SER A 85 -14.24 -9.29 17.46
C SER A 85 -15.56 -9.79 16.88
N LYS A 86 -16.64 -9.12 17.26
CA LYS A 86 -17.97 -9.34 16.65
C LYS A 86 -17.93 -8.95 15.17
N SER A 87 -17.29 -7.85 14.85
CA SER A 87 -17.14 -7.33 13.47
C SER A 87 -16.50 -8.35 12.54
N TYR A 88 -15.48 -9.08 12.99
CA TYR A 88 -14.87 -10.13 12.18
C TYR A 88 -15.78 -11.35 11.98
N LYS A 89 -16.57 -11.70 12.99
CA LYS A 89 -17.58 -12.76 12.87
C LYS A 89 -18.67 -12.35 11.87
N ASP A 90 -19.18 -11.13 11.96
CA ASP A 90 -20.15 -10.58 11.01
C ASP A 90 -19.59 -10.54 9.59
N PHE A 91 -18.33 -10.10 9.42
CA PHE A 91 -17.63 -10.16 8.14
C PHE A 91 -17.56 -11.57 7.55
N ASN A 92 -17.30 -12.59 8.36
CA ASN A 92 -17.24 -13.98 7.87
C ASN A 92 -18.63 -14.59 7.56
N ASN A 93 -19.67 -14.15 8.24
CA ASN A 93 -21.02 -14.72 8.13
C ASN A 93 -21.88 -14.06 7.05
N VAL A 94 -21.56 -12.83 6.62
CA VAL A 94 -22.36 -12.13 5.61
C VAL A 94 -22.34 -12.89 4.27
N ASP A 95 -23.50 -13.02 3.63
CA ASP A 95 -23.57 -13.54 2.26
C ASP A 95 -23.06 -12.49 1.26
N LEU A 96 -21.85 -12.73 0.75
CA LEU A 96 -21.20 -11.84 -0.22
C LEU A 96 -21.89 -11.85 -1.59
N ASN A 97 -22.61 -12.90 -1.96
CA ASN A 97 -23.30 -12.96 -3.26
C ASN A 97 -24.54 -12.07 -3.28
N THR A 98 -25.17 -11.91 -2.13
CA THR A 98 -26.34 -11.05 -1.98
C THR A 98 -25.93 -9.61 -1.68
N ASN A 99 -25.00 -9.39 -0.73
CA ASN A 99 -24.69 -8.04 -0.23
C ASN A 99 -23.61 -7.32 -1.03
N PHE A 100 -22.71 -8.04 -1.70
CA PHE A 100 -21.59 -7.51 -2.46
C PHE A 100 -21.53 -8.11 -3.88
N LYS A 101 -22.67 -8.06 -4.55
CA LYS A 101 -22.80 -8.58 -5.92
C LYS A 101 -22.19 -7.60 -6.89
N SER A 102 -20.98 -7.91 -7.34
CA SER A 102 -20.33 -7.13 -8.39
C SER A 102 -20.98 -7.34 -9.75
N LYS A 103 -21.16 -6.26 -10.50
CA LYS A 103 -21.33 -6.31 -11.95
C LYS A 103 -19.93 -6.45 -12.58
N ASN A 104 -19.83 -7.15 -13.72
CA ASN A 104 -18.58 -7.18 -14.49
C ASN A 104 -18.50 -5.92 -15.33
N ILE A 105 -17.73 -4.92 -14.88
CA ILE A 105 -17.77 -3.61 -15.51
C ILE A 105 -16.53 -3.34 -16.35
N VAL A 106 -15.34 -3.53 -15.80
CA VAL A 106 -14.09 -3.24 -16.52
C VAL A 106 -13.07 -4.35 -16.26
N ALA A 107 -12.43 -4.80 -17.32
CA ALA A 107 -11.34 -5.76 -17.20
C ALA A 107 -10.06 -5.04 -16.75
N SER A 108 -9.27 -5.70 -15.92
CA SER A 108 -7.91 -5.26 -15.65
C SER A 108 -7.09 -5.36 -16.94
N GLN A 109 -6.50 -4.23 -17.35
CA GLN A 109 -5.63 -4.15 -18.51
C GLN A 109 -4.24 -3.70 -18.09
N ASN A 110 -3.22 -4.18 -18.77
CA ASN A 110 -1.89 -3.65 -18.59
C ASN A 110 -1.83 -2.24 -19.17
N ILE A 111 -1.64 -1.25 -18.29
CA ILE A 111 -1.50 0.16 -18.67
C ILE A 111 -0.05 0.56 -18.92
N TYR A 112 0.92 -0.27 -18.51
CA TYR A 112 2.36 -0.02 -18.67
C TYR A 112 2.80 -0.47 -20.09
N ILE A 113 2.39 0.32 -21.06
CA ILE A 113 2.60 0.11 -22.49
C ILE A 113 2.93 1.43 -23.18
N GLU A 114 3.64 1.38 -24.31
CA GLU A 114 4.09 2.58 -25.04
C GLU A 114 2.95 3.55 -25.46
N PRO A 115 1.77 3.08 -25.89
CA PRO A 115 0.67 3.99 -26.22
C PRO A 115 0.19 4.88 -25.06
N ASN A 116 0.58 4.59 -23.82
CA ASN A 116 0.25 5.39 -22.64
C ASN A 116 1.37 6.33 -22.19
N LEU A 117 2.51 6.33 -22.90
CA LEU A 117 3.55 7.34 -22.68
C LEU A 117 3.02 8.74 -22.99
N ASN A 118 3.46 9.71 -22.19
CA ASN A 118 3.06 11.12 -22.31
C ASN A 118 1.55 11.40 -22.14
N LYS A 119 0.78 10.43 -21.69
CA LYS A 119 -0.58 10.67 -21.24
C LYS A 119 -0.59 11.05 -19.77
N GLU A 120 -1.45 11.97 -19.42
CA GLU A 120 -1.81 12.19 -18.03
C GLU A 120 -2.83 11.12 -17.62
N LEU A 121 -2.46 10.32 -16.65
CA LEU A 121 -3.29 9.25 -16.11
C LEU A 121 -3.63 9.57 -14.65
N ILE A 122 -4.80 9.14 -14.21
CA ILE A 122 -5.23 9.28 -12.82
C ILE A 122 -5.48 7.89 -12.24
N SER A 123 -4.84 7.61 -11.11
CA SER A 123 -5.06 6.42 -10.29
C SER A 123 -6.03 6.75 -9.16
N ILE A 124 -7.04 5.92 -8.98
CA ILE A 124 -7.96 5.93 -7.85
C ILE A 124 -7.73 4.61 -7.11
N ASP A 125 -7.09 4.66 -5.95
CA ASP A 125 -6.64 3.49 -5.18
C ASP A 125 -7.35 3.44 -3.82
N LEU A 126 -7.81 2.26 -3.40
CA LEU A 126 -8.39 2.08 -2.08
C LEU A 126 -7.33 2.18 -0.98
N SER A 127 -7.41 3.22 -0.17
CA SER A 127 -6.46 3.48 0.91
C SER A 127 -6.59 2.44 2.01
N LYS A 128 -5.48 1.72 2.33
CA LYS A 128 -5.46 0.70 3.39
C LYS A 128 -6.68 -0.24 3.31
N ALA A 129 -7.02 -0.66 2.09
CA ALA A 129 -8.24 -1.40 1.77
C ALA A 129 -8.51 -2.56 2.73
N ASN A 130 -7.49 -3.36 3.04
CA ASN A 130 -7.60 -4.50 3.94
C ASN A 130 -8.09 -4.15 5.35
N PHE A 131 -7.68 -3.00 5.90
CA PHE A 131 -8.18 -2.51 7.19
C PHE A 131 -9.56 -1.86 7.04
N ASN A 132 -9.71 -1.01 6.02
CA ASN A 132 -10.93 -0.20 5.86
C ASN A 132 -12.17 -1.01 5.48
N ILE A 133 -12.02 -2.20 4.88
CA ILE A 133 -13.14 -3.11 4.64
C ILE A 133 -13.86 -3.48 5.95
N PHE A 134 -13.12 -3.66 7.03
CA PHE A 134 -13.73 -3.99 8.32
C PHE A 134 -14.57 -2.85 8.92
N ARG A 135 -14.46 -1.61 8.40
CA ARG A 135 -15.39 -0.51 8.74
C ARG A 135 -16.83 -0.85 8.40
N LEU A 136 -17.04 -1.55 7.29
CA LEU A 136 -18.38 -1.98 6.84
C LEU A 136 -19.07 -2.90 7.86
N PHE A 137 -18.29 -3.44 8.78
CA PHE A 137 -18.74 -4.38 9.82
C PHE A 137 -18.60 -3.80 11.23
N GLY A 138 -18.25 -2.51 11.36
CA GLY A 138 -18.17 -1.81 12.64
C GLY A 138 -16.90 -2.06 13.46
N LEU A 139 -15.81 -2.57 12.86
CA LEU A 139 -14.56 -2.87 13.59
C LEU A 139 -13.95 -1.61 14.25
N GLN A 140 -14.05 -0.47 13.59
CA GLN A 140 -13.46 0.76 14.11
C GLN A 140 -14.16 1.26 15.36
N GLU A 141 -15.47 1.17 15.40
CA GLU A 141 -16.32 1.51 16.54
C GLU A 141 -16.12 0.50 17.66
N GLU A 142 -16.17 -0.81 17.36
CA GLU A 142 -16.00 -1.89 18.34
C GLU A 142 -14.64 -1.80 19.05
N LEU A 143 -13.58 -1.54 18.31
CA LEU A 143 -12.23 -1.45 18.85
C LEU A 143 -11.84 -0.03 19.30
N ASN A 144 -12.68 0.98 19.05
CA ASN A 144 -12.35 2.41 19.23
C ASN A 144 -11.00 2.75 18.54
N THR A 145 -10.91 2.40 17.24
CA THR A 145 -9.70 2.59 16.41
C THR A 145 -10.09 3.16 15.05
N PRO A 146 -10.23 4.48 14.92
CA PRO A 146 -10.69 5.12 13.68
C PRO A 146 -9.72 4.95 12.50
N THR A 147 -8.45 4.66 12.78
CA THR A 147 -7.42 4.46 11.76
C THR A 147 -6.60 3.20 12.02
N TYR A 148 -5.90 2.70 10.99
CA TYR A 148 -4.96 1.60 11.14
C TYR A 148 -3.85 1.93 12.15
N GLU A 149 -3.35 3.15 12.12
CA GLU A 149 -2.32 3.61 13.04
C GLU A 149 -2.82 3.63 14.49
N SER A 150 -4.08 4.03 14.72
CA SER A 150 -4.67 3.99 16.06
C SER A 150 -4.85 2.56 16.59
N LEU A 151 -5.09 1.60 15.69
CA LEU A 151 -5.11 0.18 16.04
C LEU A 151 -3.71 -0.30 16.45
N LEU A 152 -2.69 -0.01 15.66
CA LEU A 152 -1.30 -0.38 15.98
C LEU A 152 -0.82 0.25 17.29
N LYS A 153 -1.16 1.51 17.54
CA LYS A 153 -0.76 2.26 18.76
C LYS A 153 -1.28 1.65 20.06
N LYS A 154 -2.24 0.73 20.01
CA LYS A 154 -2.63 -0.05 21.21
C LYS A 154 -1.57 -1.07 21.62
N PHE A 155 -0.65 -1.43 20.73
CA PHE A 155 0.33 -2.51 20.92
C PHE A 155 1.76 -2.02 20.84
N THR A 156 2.03 -0.92 20.13
CA THR A 156 3.38 -0.37 19.96
C THR A 156 3.35 1.13 19.76
N ASN A 157 4.39 1.82 20.25
CA ASN A 157 4.68 3.23 19.92
C ASN A 157 5.90 3.34 18.98
N ASP A 158 6.40 2.23 18.47
CA ASP A 158 7.56 2.21 17.59
C ASP A 158 7.16 2.68 16.17
N ASP A 159 7.74 3.82 15.76
CA ASP A 159 7.40 4.46 14.48
C ASP A 159 7.75 3.62 13.26
N TYR A 160 8.78 2.77 13.35
CA TYR A 160 9.10 1.84 12.27
C TYR A 160 7.95 0.85 12.02
N PHE A 161 7.44 0.22 13.07
CA PHE A 161 6.31 -0.72 12.94
C PHE A 161 5.00 -0.01 12.56
N LEU A 162 4.76 1.21 13.05
CA LEU A 162 3.58 2.00 12.68
C LEU A 162 3.53 2.31 11.18
N GLN A 163 4.69 2.51 10.54
CA GLN A 163 4.80 2.82 9.11
C GLN A 163 4.98 1.59 8.22
N SER A 164 5.27 0.42 8.79
CA SER A 164 5.53 -0.80 8.03
C SER A 164 4.32 -1.27 7.23
N LYS A 165 4.45 -1.29 5.90
CA LYS A 165 3.43 -1.85 5.01
C LYS A 165 3.32 -3.37 5.16
N MET A 166 4.44 -4.03 5.42
CA MET A 166 4.47 -5.48 5.58
C MET A 166 3.72 -5.94 6.83
N ILE A 167 3.83 -5.22 7.96
CA ILE A 167 3.05 -5.51 9.17
C ILE A 167 1.55 -5.53 8.83
N ARG A 168 1.05 -4.52 8.12
CA ARG A 168 -0.34 -4.48 7.68
C ARG A 168 -0.70 -5.67 6.78
N GLN A 169 0.16 -6.01 5.82
CA GLN A 169 -0.07 -7.12 4.91
C GLN A 169 -0.10 -8.47 5.64
N VAL A 170 0.78 -8.67 6.61
CA VAL A 170 0.81 -9.90 7.43
C VAL A 170 -0.42 -10.02 8.33
N ILE A 171 -0.86 -8.91 8.95
CA ILE A 171 -2.08 -8.92 9.79
C ILE A 171 -3.29 -9.33 8.97
N PHE A 172 -3.57 -8.62 7.88
CA PHE A 172 -4.81 -8.80 7.12
C PHE A 172 -4.74 -9.90 6.07
N GLY A 173 -3.52 -10.33 5.67
CA GLY A 173 -3.33 -11.46 4.76
C GLY A 173 -3.87 -12.78 5.29
N ASP A 174 -3.93 -12.95 6.62
CA ASP A 174 -4.46 -14.15 7.28
C ASP A 174 -5.96 -14.02 7.66
N LEU A 175 -6.57 -12.85 7.47
CA LEU A 175 -7.95 -12.56 7.86
C LEU A 175 -8.93 -12.71 6.68
N ASN A 176 -8.97 -13.89 6.08
CA ASN A 176 -9.83 -14.23 4.95
C ASN A 176 -9.68 -13.32 3.72
N PRO A 177 -8.50 -13.31 3.07
CA PRO A 177 -8.18 -12.38 1.98
C PRO A 177 -9.11 -12.50 0.77
N ALA A 178 -9.64 -13.69 0.48
CA ALA A 178 -10.55 -13.89 -0.64
C ALA A 178 -11.87 -13.11 -0.45
N ARG A 179 -12.39 -13.05 0.78
CA ARG A 179 -13.57 -12.25 1.10
C ARG A 179 -13.27 -10.76 1.02
N GLN A 180 -12.09 -10.34 1.51
CA GLN A 180 -11.64 -8.95 1.39
C GLN A 180 -11.58 -8.51 -0.08
N GLN A 181 -10.93 -9.29 -0.94
CA GLN A 181 -10.84 -9.00 -2.38
C GLN A 181 -12.21 -8.87 -3.06
N LYS A 182 -13.17 -9.73 -2.68
CA LYS A 182 -14.51 -9.65 -3.24
C LYS A 182 -15.23 -8.36 -2.87
N ILE A 183 -15.07 -7.89 -1.62
CA ILE A 183 -15.66 -6.63 -1.17
C ILE A 183 -14.92 -5.44 -1.82
N GLN A 184 -13.59 -5.48 -1.91
CA GLN A 184 -12.80 -4.46 -2.63
C GLN A 184 -13.30 -4.32 -4.06
N LYS A 185 -13.41 -5.43 -4.77
CA LYS A 185 -13.90 -5.44 -6.16
C LYS A 185 -15.31 -4.86 -6.28
N PHE A 186 -16.19 -5.13 -5.32
CA PHE A 186 -17.52 -4.53 -5.28
C PHE A 186 -17.43 -3.00 -5.16
N ILE A 187 -16.64 -2.47 -4.23
CA ILE A 187 -16.45 -1.02 -4.02
C ILE A 187 -15.87 -0.37 -5.30
N ILE A 188 -14.87 -0.99 -5.89
CA ILE A 188 -14.28 -0.53 -7.15
C ILE A 188 -15.33 -0.49 -8.26
N ASN A 189 -16.22 -1.48 -8.35
CA ASN A 189 -17.28 -1.47 -9.34
C ASN A 189 -18.30 -0.34 -9.12
N GLU A 190 -18.66 -0.05 -7.86
CA GLU A 190 -19.52 1.09 -7.54
C GLU A 190 -18.87 2.43 -7.96
N PHE A 191 -17.55 2.56 -7.78
CA PHE A 191 -16.81 3.72 -8.27
C PHE A 191 -16.77 3.77 -9.81
N CYS A 192 -16.52 2.65 -10.48
CA CYS A 192 -16.55 2.55 -11.93
C CYS A 192 -17.90 2.98 -12.50
N ASP A 193 -19.00 2.49 -11.94
CA ASP A 193 -20.35 2.87 -12.37
C ASP A 193 -20.57 4.38 -12.29
N LYS A 194 -20.16 5.00 -11.18
CA LYS A 194 -20.27 6.45 -11.00
C LYS A 194 -19.47 7.24 -12.03
N LEU A 195 -18.20 6.86 -12.21
CA LEU A 195 -17.30 7.54 -13.14
C LEU A 195 -17.78 7.40 -14.61
N GLN A 196 -18.26 6.23 -15.01
CA GLN A 196 -18.78 5.98 -16.36
C GLN A 196 -20.10 6.73 -16.62
N ASN A 197 -20.98 6.84 -15.63
CA ASN A 197 -22.21 7.62 -15.74
C ASN A 197 -21.96 9.12 -15.96
N GLU A 198 -20.81 9.63 -15.47
CA GLU A 198 -20.34 11.00 -15.75
C GLU A 198 -19.49 11.10 -17.04
N GLY A 199 -19.48 10.04 -17.84
CA GLY A 199 -18.80 10.00 -19.15
C GLY A 199 -17.30 9.80 -19.11
N LEU A 200 -16.71 9.42 -17.96
CA LEU A 200 -15.28 9.14 -17.85
C LEU A 200 -14.91 7.80 -18.48
N LYS A 201 -13.85 7.80 -19.27
CA LYS A 201 -13.29 6.59 -19.88
C LYS A 201 -12.32 5.90 -18.93
N LEU A 202 -12.67 4.69 -18.51
CA LEU A 202 -11.83 3.86 -17.69
C LEU A 202 -10.81 3.11 -18.55
N SER A 203 -9.52 3.24 -18.24
CA SER A 203 -8.43 2.54 -18.94
C SER A 203 -8.17 1.16 -18.36
N SER A 204 -8.35 1.00 -17.04
CA SER A 204 -8.20 -0.29 -16.34
C SER A 204 -8.91 -0.24 -14.99
N ALA A 205 -9.38 -1.39 -14.51
CA ALA A 205 -9.80 -1.55 -13.12
C ALA A 205 -9.32 -2.90 -12.58
N SER A 206 -8.72 -2.88 -11.40
CA SER A 206 -8.32 -4.06 -10.63
C SER A 206 -9.25 -4.28 -9.43
N SER A 207 -8.84 -5.07 -8.45
CA SER A 207 -9.63 -5.26 -7.22
C SER A 207 -9.57 -4.05 -6.29
N ASP A 208 -8.58 -3.18 -6.41
CA ASP A 208 -8.29 -2.10 -5.46
C ASP A 208 -7.89 -0.77 -6.13
N GLU A 209 -7.74 -0.73 -7.46
CA GLU A 209 -7.32 0.46 -8.22
C GLU A 209 -8.13 0.61 -9.51
N ILE A 210 -8.50 1.85 -9.83
CA ILE A 210 -9.03 2.28 -11.13
C ILE A 210 -8.03 3.22 -11.77
N ILE A 211 -7.80 3.05 -13.08
CA ILE A 211 -7.02 3.99 -13.88
C ILE A 211 -7.93 4.63 -14.90
N ILE A 212 -7.94 5.94 -14.92
CA ILE A 212 -8.61 6.75 -15.94
C ILE A 212 -7.57 7.54 -16.74
N GLU A 213 -7.84 7.72 -18.03
CA GLU A 213 -7.11 8.67 -18.85
C GLU A 213 -7.57 10.07 -18.41
N ASN A 214 -6.63 10.98 -18.14
CA ASN A 214 -6.99 12.33 -17.71
C ASN A 214 -7.92 12.93 -18.75
N SER A 215 -9.10 13.26 -18.30
CA SER A 215 -10.12 13.92 -19.07
C SER A 215 -10.15 15.39 -18.69
N HIS A 216 -11.10 16.11 -19.16
CA HIS A 216 -11.39 17.50 -18.84
C HIS A 216 -11.82 17.74 -17.36
N LEU A 217 -11.93 16.69 -16.53
CA LEU A 217 -12.28 16.81 -15.12
C LEU A 217 -11.02 16.93 -14.25
N ASN A 218 -11.03 17.84 -13.30
CA ASN A 218 -9.98 17.95 -12.31
C ASN A 218 -10.19 16.96 -11.14
N ILE A 219 -9.17 16.81 -10.28
CA ILE A 219 -9.17 15.85 -9.15
C ILE A 219 -10.36 16.12 -8.21
N GLN A 220 -10.72 17.39 -7.96
CA GLN A 220 -11.81 17.77 -7.07
C GLN A 220 -13.17 17.35 -7.64
N GLU A 221 -13.35 17.41 -8.95
CA GLU A 221 -14.57 16.96 -9.62
C GLU A 221 -14.69 15.43 -9.56
N ILE A 222 -13.61 14.71 -9.83
CA ILE A 222 -13.56 13.26 -9.67
C ILE A 222 -13.88 12.86 -8.22
N GLN A 223 -13.29 13.53 -7.25
CA GLN A 223 -13.57 13.30 -5.84
C GLN A 223 -15.05 13.51 -5.51
N LYS A 224 -15.68 14.57 -6.01
CA LYS A 224 -17.12 14.82 -5.80
C LYS A 224 -18.00 13.71 -6.37
N ILE A 225 -17.63 13.14 -7.52
CA ILE A 225 -18.34 12.00 -8.12
C ILE A 225 -18.26 10.79 -7.20
N LEU A 226 -17.05 10.46 -6.73
CA LEU A 226 -16.85 9.31 -5.84
C LEU A 226 -17.52 9.47 -4.48
N LEU A 227 -17.63 10.70 -3.97
CA LEU A 227 -18.34 11.01 -2.72
C LEU A 227 -19.88 10.85 -2.84
N GLN A 228 -20.43 10.60 -4.02
CA GLN A 228 -21.83 10.21 -4.20
C GLN A 228 -22.09 8.73 -3.87
N THR A 229 -21.05 7.91 -3.68
CA THR A 229 -21.17 6.54 -3.20
C THR A 229 -21.43 6.49 -1.69
N PRO A 230 -21.81 5.35 -1.11
CA PRO A 230 -21.97 5.23 0.34
C PRO A 230 -20.73 5.71 1.12
N LYS A 231 -20.96 6.44 2.20
CA LYS A 231 -19.90 7.06 3.02
C LYS A 231 -18.87 6.04 3.53
N GLU A 232 -19.30 4.81 3.73
CA GLU A 232 -18.49 3.69 4.18
C GLU A 232 -17.39 3.32 3.17
N PHE A 233 -17.54 3.71 1.89
CA PHE A 233 -16.55 3.47 0.83
C PHE A 233 -15.54 4.61 0.68
N HIS A 234 -15.69 5.72 1.42
CA HIS A 234 -14.84 6.90 1.29
C HIS A 234 -13.44 6.70 1.91
N PHE A 235 -12.74 5.64 1.51
CA PHE A 235 -11.34 5.38 1.86
C PHE A 235 -10.49 5.17 0.60
N PHE A 236 -10.44 6.16 -0.23
CA PHE A 236 -9.68 6.17 -1.48
C PHE A 236 -8.74 7.37 -1.54
N LYS A 237 -7.75 7.28 -2.42
CA LYS A 237 -6.92 8.40 -2.83
C LYS A 237 -6.93 8.52 -4.34
N ILE A 238 -6.75 9.74 -4.83
CA ILE A 238 -6.69 10.07 -6.24
C ILE A 238 -5.32 10.65 -6.51
N GLU A 239 -4.54 10.01 -7.37
CA GLU A 239 -3.18 10.42 -7.69
C GLU A 239 -3.00 10.56 -9.20
N PRO A 240 -2.74 11.77 -9.74
CA PRO A 240 -2.30 11.91 -11.11
C PRO A 240 -0.90 11.34 -11.27
N PHE A 241 -0.64 10.73 -12.42
CA PHE A 241 0.67 10.20 -12.72
C PHE A 241 0.97 10.21 -14.22
N SER A 242 2.24 10.16 -14.55
CA SER A 242 2.76 9.95 -15.90
C SER A 242 3.60 8.69 -15.97
N LEU A 243 3.83 8.22 -17.21
CA LEU A 243 4.69 7.09 -17.49
C LEU A 243 5.86 7.51 -18.34
N THR A 244 7.07 7.10 -17.94
CA THR A 244 8.30 7.24 -18.73
C THR A 244 8.87 5.85 -18.99
N LYS A 245 9.29 5.57 -20.23
CA LYS A 245 9.94 4.30 -20.59
C LYS A 245 11.41 4.34 -20.17
N ILE A 246 11.90 3.24 -19.61
CA ILE A 246 13.31 3.05 -19.27
C ILE A 246 14.00 2.30 -20.41
N GLY A 247 14.93 2.98 -21.08
CA GLY A 247 15.69 2.39 -22.20
C GLY A 247 14.82 2.06 -23.43
N ASN A 248 15.41 1.44 -24.43
CA ASN A 248 14.74 1.15 -25.70
C ASN A 248 14.42 -0.34 -25.90
N GLU A 249 15.12 -1.23 -25.19
CA GLU A 249 15.08 -2.67 -25.46
C GLU A 249 13.98 -3.42 -24.71
N HIS A 250 13.52 -2.88 -23.56
CA HIS A 250 12.55 -3.54 -22.69
C HIS A 250 11.31 -2.68 -22.44
N SER A 251 10.20 -3.33 -22.14
CA SER A 251 8.96 -2.65 -21.71
C SER A 251 8.99 -2.32 -20.21
N PHE A 252 10.04 -1.61 -19.78
CA PHE A 252 10.21 -1.12 -18.41
C PHE A 252 9.76 0.32 -18.31
N PHE A 253 9.06 0.67 -17.23
CA PHE A 253 8.50 2.00 -17.06
C PHE A 253 8.75 2.54 -15.64
N VAL A 254 8.85 3.86 -15.55
CA VAL A 254 8.70 4.62 -14.31
C VAL A 254 7.29 5.21 -14.29
N LYS A 255 6.52 4.90 -13.26
CA LYS A 255 5.32 5.64 -12.88
C LYS A 255 5.74 6.76 -11.95
N GLU A 256 5.53 8.00 -12.35
CA GLU A 256 5.81 9.18 -11.55
C GLU A 256 4.49 9.83 -11.13
N SER A 257 4.27 9.96 -9.81
CA SER A 257 3.12 10.61 -9.22
C SER A 257 3.57 11.84 -8.44
N ILE A 258 2.83 12.93 -8.54
CA ILE A 258 3.05 14.13 -7.73
C ILE A 258 2.15 14.03 -6.50
N LEU A 259 2.75 14.06 -5.31
CA LEU A 259 2.04 14.03 -4.05
C LEU A 259 1.50 15.42 -3.69
N ASP A 260 0.53 15.47 -2.75
CA ASP A 260 -0.10 16.72 -2.29
C ASP A 260 0.90 17.76 -1.74
N ASN A 261 2.05 17.31 -1.24
CA ASN A 261 3.14 18.16 -0.76
C ASN A 261 4.12 18.62 -1.87
N GLY A 262 3.83 18.30 -3.13
CA GLY A 262 4.66 18.64 -4.28
C GLY A 262 5.87 17.72 -4.49
N GLN A 263 6.06 16.71 -3.66
CA GLN A 263 7.13 15.72 -3.86
C GLN A 263 6.76 14.73 -4.98
N SER A 264 7.75 14.35 -5.76
CA SER A 264 7.63 13.30 -6.75
C SER A 264 7.82 11.93 -6.08
N LYS A 265 6.89 11.03 -6.33
CA LYS A 265 7.03 9.61 -5.98
C LYS A 265 7.20 8.81 -7.26
N ILE A 266 8.23 7.99 -7.31
CA ILE A 266 8.48 7.10 -8.45
C ILE A 266 8.19 5.64 -8.09
N GLU A 267 7.73 4.88 -9.07
CA GLU A 267 7.56 3.43 -8.95
C GLU A 267 8.03 2.77 -10.26
N PHE A 268 8.89 1.77 -10.14
CA PHE A 268 9.31 0.97 -11.29
C PHE A 268 8.23 -0.07 -11.63
N LYS A 269 7.84 -0.13 -12.90
CA LYS A 269 6.81 -1.02 -13.41
C LYS A 269 7.38 -1.92 -14.51
N ASN A 270 7.01 -3.20 -14.47
CA ASN A 270 7.53 -4.26 -15.34
C ASN A 270 9.04 -4.49 -15.21
N VAL A 271 9.71 -3.91 -14.22
CA VAL A 271 11.14 -4.07 -13.98
C VAL A 271 11.37 -5.24 -13.04
N PRO A 272 12.03 -6.33 -13.47
CA PRO A 272 12.41 -7.41 -12.58
C PRO A 272 13.37 -6.92 -11.50
N SER A 273 13.23 -7.44 -10.28
CA SER A 273 13.99 -6.96 -9.12
C SER A 273 15.51 -7.03 -9.29
N HIS A 274 16.02 -7.97 -10.09
CA HIS A 274 17.46 -8.09 -10.33
C HIS A 274 18.04 -6.93 -11.16
N PHE A 275 17.21 -6.15 -11.86
CA PHE A 275 17.64 -4.94 -12.56
C PHE A 275 17.76 -3.71 -11.66
N PHE A 276 17.27 -3.74 -10.43
CA PHE A 276 17.43 -2.60 -9.50
C PHE A 276 18.86 -2.39 -9.04
N ALA A 277 19.78 -3.30 -9.38
CA ALA A 277 21.21 -3.22 -9.08
C ALA A 277 22.06 -2.74 -10.26
N LEU A 278 21.44 -2.48 -11.41
CA LEU A 278 22.08 -2.01 -12.63
C LEU A 278 21.77 -0.53 -12.88
#